data_7d120b112fb61295e4d33b15d7d48e51
#
_entry.id   7d120b112fb61295e4d33b15d7d48e51
#
_cell.length_a   1.000
_cell.length_b   1.000
_cell.length_c   1.000
_cell.angle_alpha   90.00
_cell.angle_beta   90.00
_cell.angle_gamma   90.00
#
_symmetry.space_group_name_H-M   'P 1'
#
loop_
_entity.id
_entity.type
_entity.pdbx_description
1 polymer ?
#
loop_
_entity_poly.entity_id
_entity_poly.type
_entity_poly.pdbx_seq_one_letter_code
_entity_poly.pdbx_strand_id
1 'polypeptide(L)'
;MKGRGVATREPKDKLDASAAAGANGPEGDALAWLSIDWQRVEGDVRRLRQRIFTASREGDLRKVRNLQKLMLRSRANALMAVRRVAERNAGRMTAGIDGMTALGPTSKADLADWAQRRRTGWDPWPVKRAWVPKTGGRQRPLGIPVMRDRALQAVSWVRWNRNGRRGSSPDPMDSGRAVAATTRSRPSS
;
A
#
# COMPACT_ATOMS: atom_id res chain seq x y z
N MET A 1 50.85 23.39 -53.91
CA MET A 1 49.75 22.40 -53.67
C MET A 1 49.52 22.32 -52.17
N LYS A 2 48.33 22.74 -51.69
CA LYS A 2 48.02 22.86 -50.28
C LYS A 2 47.37 21.55 -49.77
N GLY A 3 48.07 20.87 -48.84
CA GLY A 3 47.50 19.72 -48.11
C GLY A 3 46.63 20.23 -46.95
N ARG A 4 45.35 19.81 -46.95
CA ARG A 4 44.42 20.10 -45.87
C ARG A 4 44.56 19.02 -44.77
N GLY A 5 44.95 19.45 -43.58
CA GLY A 5 44.92 18.63 -42.39
C GLY A 5 43.47 18.35 -41.95
N VAL A 6 43.13 17.08 -41.81
CA VAL A 6 41.88 16.61 -41.23
C VAL A 6 42.07 16.54 -39.72
N ALA A 7 41.42 17.42 -38.99
CA ALA A 7 41.37 17.39 -37.54
C ALA A 7 40.41 16.29 -37.10
N THR A 8 40.92 15.22 -36.52
CA THR A 8 40.19 14.16 -35.86
C THR A 8 39.64 14.70 -34.53
N ARG A 9 38.36 14.93 -34.47
CA ARG A 9 37.65 15.24 -33.22
C ARG A 9 37.46 13.94 -32.42
N GLU A 10 38.17 13.83 -31.33
CA GLU A 10 37.87 12.84 -30.30
C GLU A 10 36.49 13.13 -29.65
N PRO A 11 35.62 12.14 -29.49
CA PRO A 11 34.42 12.31 -28.69
C PRO A 11 34.78 12.19 -27.20
N LYS A 12 34.92 13.32 -26.52
CA LYS A 12 34.76 13.41 -25.07
C LYS A 12 33.27 13.30 -24.86
N ASP A 13 32.79 12.22 -24.27
CA ASP A 13 31.57 12.07 -23.50
C ASP A 13 31.18 10.57 -23.41
N LYS A 14 31.99 9.84 -22.65
CA LYS A 14 31.61 8.48 -22.16
C LYS A 14 32.11 8.27 -20.75
N LEU A 15 31.71 9.14 -19.82
CA LEU A 15 32.11 8.95 -18.42
C LEU A 15 31.00 9.23 -17.40
N ASP A 16 29.69 9.29 -17.78
CA ASP A 16 28.63 9.50 -16.79
C ASP A 16 27.45 8.50 -16.82
N ALA A 17 27.56 7.40 -17.58
CA ALA A 17 26.49 6.40 -17.62
C ALA A 17 26.69 5.21 -16.66
N SER A 18 27.82 5.16 -15.95
CA SER A 18 28.17 4.00 -15.10
C SER A 18 27.82 4.14 -13.62
N ALA A 19 27.47 5.35 -13.15
CA ALA A 19 27.20 5.57 -11.73
C ALA A 19 25.71 5.35 -11.30
N ALA A 20 24.80 5.20 -12.26
CA ALA A 20 23.36 5.05 -11.96
C ALA A 20 22.87 3.59 -11.93
N ALA A 21 23.69 2.62 -12.30
CA ALA A 21 23.29 1.21 -12.38
C ALA A 21 23.54 0.40 -11.10
N GLY A 22 24.12 0.99 -10.06
CA GLY A 22 24.52 0.29 -8.83
C GLY A 22 23.56 0.37 -7.65
N ALA A 23 22.43 1.11 -7.77
CA ALA A 23 21.56 1.41 -6.62
C ALA A 23 20.33 0.51 -6.45
N ASN A 24 20.14 -0.51 -7.29
CA ASN A 24 18.93 -1.34 -7.31
C ASN A 24 19.15 -2.79 -6.87
N GLY A 25 20.16 -3.05 -6.03
CA GLY A 25 20.28 -4.36 -5.37
C GLY A 25 19.31 -4.51 -4.19
N PRO A 26 19.10 -5.75 -3.69
CA PRO A 26 18.19 -6.03 -2.57
C PRO A 26 18.52 -5.23 -1.30
N GLU A 27 19.77 -4.84 -1.09
CA GLU A 27 20.18 -3.96 0.01
C GLU A 27 19.71 -2.50 -0.19
N GLY A 28 19.73 -1.99 -1.41
CA GLY A 28 19.21 -0.66 -1.75
C GLY A 28 17.70 -0.54 -1.46
N ASP A 29 16.94 -1.57 -1.76
CA ASP A 29 15.50 -1.60 -1.53
C ASP A 29 15.16 -1.68 -0.03
N ALA A 30 15.96 -2.39 0.76
CA ALA A 30 15.81 -2.43 2.22
C ALA A 30 16.07 -1.05 2.85
N LEU A 31 17.17 -0.39 2.47
CA LEU A 31 17.50 0.95 2.93
C LEU A 31 16.46 1.98 2.49
N ALA A 32 15.94 1.85 1.26
CA ALA A 32 14.88 2.70 0.74
C ALA A 32 13.60 2.62 1.59
N TRP A 33 13.22 1.42 2.07
CA TRP A 33 12.06 1.28 2.97
C TRP A 33 12.30 1.90 4.35
N LEU A 34 13.48 1.71 4.92
CA LEU A 34 13.84 2.20 6.26
C LEU A 34 14.00 3.74 6.29
N SER A 35 14.43 4.35 5.18
CA SER A 35 14.63 5.80 5.04
C SER A 35 13.38 6.58 4.66
N ILE A 36 12.21 5.92 4.53
CA ILE A 36 10.97 6.60 4.15
C ILE A 36 10.55 7.62 5.20
N ASP A 37 10.40 8.87 4.79
CA ASP A 37 9.73 9.90 5.58
C ASP A 37 8.21 9.65 5.59
N TRP A 38 7.78 8.93 6.61
CA TRP A 38 6.37 8.56 6.78
C TRP A 38 5.46 9.78 7.03
N GLN A 39 5.96 10.85 7.64
CA GLN A 39 5.17 12.07 7.87
C GLN A 39 4.84 12.74 6.54
N ARG A 40 5.81 12.83 5.65
CA ARG A 40 5.62 13.34 4.30
C ARG A 40 4.65 12.48 3.50
N VAL A 41 4.83 11.15 3.51
CA VAL A 41 3.96 10.19 2.82
C VAL A 41 2.51 10.29 3.30
N GLU A 42 2.28 10.34 4.62
CA GLU A 42 0.96 10.50 5.22
C GLU A 42 0.34 11.86 4.87
N GLY A 43 1.15 12.91 4.86
CA GLY A 43 0.75 14.25 4.45
C GLY A 43 0.26 14.31 3.00
N ASP A 44 1.00 13.67 2.07
CA ASP A 44 0.63 13.59 0.65
C ASP A 44 -0.71 12.90 0.44
N VAL A 45 -0.90 11.76 1.09
CA VAL A 45 -2.17 11.01 1.03
C VAL A 45 -3.31 11.83 1.64
N ARG A 46 -3.07 12.49 2.78
CA ARG A 46 -4.07 13.34 3.44
C ARG A 46 -4.50 14.50 2.55
N ARG A 47 -3.53 15.23 1.94
CA ARG A 47 -3.83 16.34 1.01
C ARG A 47 -4.68 15.87 -0.16
N LEU A 48 -4.35 14.72 -0.74
CA LEU A 48 -5.10 14.20 -1.88
C LEU A 48 -6.52 13.75 -1.49
N ARG A 49 -6.68 13.13 -0.32
CA ARG A 49 -8.00 12.81 0.25
C ARG A 49 -8.85 14.06 0.48
N GLN A 50 -8.26 15.12 1.02
CA GLN A 50 -8.96 16.38 1.26
C GLN A 50 -9.45 16.98 -0.07
N ARG A 51 -8.63 16.98 -1.11
CA ARG A 51 -9.02 17.46 -2.44
C ARG A 51 -10.17 16.64 -3.03
N ILE A 52 -10.15 15.32 -2.87
CA ILE A 52 -11.25 14.43 -3.32
C ILE A 52 -12.53 14.78 -2.55
N PHE A 53 -12.43 14.97 -1.24
CA PHE A 53 -13.56 15.32 -0.40
C PHE A 53 -14.18 16.67 -0.79
N THR A 54 -13.36 17.71 -0.97
CA THR A 54 -13.80 19.04 -1.41
C THR A 54 -14.51 18.97 -2.77
N ALA A 55 -13.90 18.32 -3.77
CA ALA A 55 -14.52 18.13 -5.08
C ALA A 55 -15.84 17.34 -5.01
N SER A 56 -15.93 16.38 -4.10
CA SER A 56 -17.17 15.61 -3.88
C SER A 56 -18.29 16.48 -3.27
N ARG A 57 -17.94 17.40 -2.36
CA ARG A 57 -18.90 18.35 -1.79
C ARG A 57 -19.39 19.38 -2.82
N GLU A 58 -18.49 19.78 -3.71
CA GLU A 58 -18.79 20.70 -4.82
C GLU A 58 -19.61 20.03 -5.93
N GLY A 59 -19.81 18.72 -5.90
CA GLY A 59 -20.52 17.95 -6.93
C GLY A 59 -19.71 17.75 -8.22
N ASP A 60 -18.42 18.15 -8.24
CA ASP A 60 -17.56 18.00 -9.42
C ASP A 60 -17.08 16.55 -9.57
N LEU A 61 -17.95 15.72 -10.14
CA LEU A 61 -17.69 14.29 -10.36
C LEU A 61 -16.51 14.04 -11.32
N ARG A 62 -16.24 14.95 -12.25
CA ARG A 62 -15.10 14.84 -13.17
C ARG A 62 -13.78 15.00 -12.42
N LYS A 63 -13.68 16.04 -11.59
CA LYS A 63 -12.52 16.29 -10.72
C LYS A 63 -12.32 15.15 -9.70
N VAL A 64 -13.41 14.65 -9.10
CA VAL A 64 -13.36 13.47 -8.20
C VAL A 64 -12.73 12.28 -8.91
N ARG A 65 -13.20 11.91 -10.11
CA ARG A 65 -12.65 10.78 -10.87
C ARG A 65 -11.17 10.96 -11.19
N ASN A 66 -10.76 12.17 -11.58
CA ASN A 66 -9.37 12.48 -11.90
C ASN A 66 -8.47 12.39 -10.67
N LEU A 67 -8.91 12.93 -9.54
CA LEU A 67 -8.18 12.85 -8.27
C LEU A 67 -8.12 11.41 -7.73
N GLN A 68 -9.17 10.61 -7.92
CA GLN A 68 -9.15 9.18 -7.58
C GLN A 68 -8.16 8.39 -8.44
N LYS A 69 -8.08 8.68 -9.75
CA LYS A 69 -7.06 8.08 -10.62
C LYS A 69 -5.66 8.48 -10.18
N LEU A 70 -5.46 9.75 -9.80
CA LEU A 70 -4.18 10.23 -9.28
C LEU A 70 -3.82 9.52 -7.96
N MET A 71 -4.77 9.34 -7.04
CA MET A 71 -4.57 8.59 -5.79
C MET A 71 -4.12 7.15 -6.05
N LEU A 72 -4.77 6.45 -6.98
CA LEU A 72 -4.37 5.09 -7.35
C LEU A 72 -2.96 5.02 -7.94
N ARG A 73 -2.50 6.10 -8.57
CA ARG A 73 -1.15 6.22 -9.17
C ARG A 73 -0.10 6.71 -8.18
N SER A 74 -0.50 7.19 -7.03
CA SER A 74 0.38 7.79 -6.04
C SER A 74 1.27 6.73 -5.39
N ARG A 75 2.59 6.96 -5.41
CA ARG A 75 3.54 6.14 -4.65
C ARG A 75 3.24 6.20 -3.15
N ALA A 76 2.93 7.39 -2.64
CA ALA A 76 2.57 7.57 -1.24
C ALA A 76 1.38 6.67 -0.83
N ASN A 77 0.38 6.52 -1.70
CA ASN A 77 -0.75 5.62 -1.44
C ASN A 77 -0.33 4.14 -1.46
N ALA A 78 0.54 3.72 -2.38
CA ALA A 78 1.06 2.35 -2.40
C ALA A 78 1.87 2.02 -1.15
N LEU A 79 2.77 2.93 -0.73
CA LEU A 79 3.55 2.80 0.50
C LEU A 79 2.66 2.68 1.74
N MET A 80 1.66 3.56 1.87
CA MET A 80 0.69 3.51 2.98
C MET A 80 -0.13 2.23 2.99
N ALA A 81 -0.53 1.73 1.82
CA ALA A 81 -1.26 0.48 1.70
C ALA A 81 -0.41 -0.72 2.16
N VAL A 82 0.85 -0.79 1.71
CA VAL A 82 1.77 -1.86 2.13
C VAL A 82 2.09 -1.76 3.62
N ARG A 83 2.42 -0.57 4.14
CA ARG A 83 2.62 -0.37 5.58
C ARG A 83 1.44 -0.87 6.40
N ARG A 84 0.21 -0.61 5.93
CA ARG A 84 -0.99 -1.09 6.59
C ARG A 84 -1.07 -2.61 6.62
N VAL A 85 -0.91 -3.29 5.48
CA VAL A 85 -1.10 -4.75 5.39
C VAL A 85 0.07 -5.56 5.95
N ALA A 86 1.30 -5.02 5.86
CA ALA A 86 2.53 -5.71 6.24
C ALA A 86 3.04 -5.36 7.65
N GLU A 87 2.57 -4.25 8.25
CA GLU A 87 3.03 -3.82 9.58
C GLU A 87 1.89 -3.66 10.59
N ARG A 88 0.78 -2.99 10.20
CA ARG A 88 -0.26 -2.59 11.14
C ARG A 88 -1.37 -3.62 11.31
N ASN A 89 -1.68 -4.39 10.28
CA ASN A 89 -2.77 -5.38 10.34
C ASN A 89 -2.39 -6.58 11.23
N ALA A 90 -3.33 -7.07 12.03
CA ALA A 90 -3.16 -8.28 12.84
C ALA A 90 -2.79 -9.51 11.99
N GLY A 91 -3.34 -9.61 10.78
CA GLY A 91 -3.07 -10.70 9.85
C GLY A 91 -1.74 -10.60 9.08
N ARG A 92 -0.82 -9.68 9.42
CA ARG A 92 0.45 -9.49 8.71
C ARG A 92 1.34 -10.73 8.65
N MET A 93 1.28 -11.56 9.71
CA MET A 93 2.03 -12.81 9.83
C MET A 93 1.36 -13.98 9.12
N THR A 94 0.12 -13.84 8.69
CA THR A 94 -0.66 -14.93 8.10
C THR A 94 -0.51 -14.92 6.59
N ALA A 95 0.15 -15.93 6.04
CA ALA A 95 0.29 -16.09 4.60
C ALA A 95 -1.03 -16.51 3.93
N GLY A 96 -1.19 -16.12 2.66
CA GLY A 96 -2.24 -16.63 1.79
C GLY A 96 -1.98 -18.07 1.32
N ILE A 97 -2.57 -18.43 0.19
CA ILE A 97 -2.37 -19.77 -0.42
C ILE A 97 -0.94 -19.92 -0.98
N ASP A 98 -0.29 -18.81 -1.31
CA ASP A 98 1.08 -18.73 -1.81
C ASP A 98 2.16 -18.96 -0.75
N GLY A 99 1.78 -19.05 0.53
CA GLY A 99 2.72 -19.18 1.65
C GLY A 99 3.56 -17.93 1.93
N MET A 100 3.36 -16.83 1.19
CA MET A 100 4.22 -15.64 1.28
C MET A 100 3.70 -14.59 2.24
N THR A 101 4.64 -13.93 2.94
CA THR A 101 4.42 -12.75 3.77
C THR A 101 5.42 -11.66 3.37
N ALA A 102 5.16 -10.40 3.77
CA ALA A 102 6.06 -9.27 3.52
C ALA A 102 6.52 -8.66 4.86
N LEU A 103 7.41 -9.37 5.56
CA LEU A 103 7.85 -8.97 6.90
C LEU A 103 9.12 -8.13 6.88
N GLY A 104 10.06 -8.45 6.00
CA GLY A 104 11.32 -7.72 5.85
C GLY A 104 11.16 -6.40 5.11
N PRO A 105 12.11 -5.45 5.26
CA PRO A 105 12.08 -4.17 4.57
C PRO A 105 12.15 -4.31 3.04
N THR A 106 12.99 -5.19 2.52
CA THR A 106 13.08 -5.48 1.08
C THR A 106 11.76 -5.99 0.52
N SER A 107 11.14 -7.00 1.14
CA SER A 107 9.88 -7.56 0.67
C SER A 107 8.71 -6.54 0.73
N LYS A 108 8.76 -5.58 1.64
CA LYS A 108 7.81 -4.47 1.71
C LYS A 108 8.03 -3.46 0.58
N ALA A 109 9.29 -3.12 0.30
CA ALA A 109 9.65 -2.22 -0.80
C ALA A 109 9.21 -2.82 -2.14
N ASP A 110 9.54 -4.09 -2.40
CA ASP A 110 9.12 -4.85 -3.59
C ASP A 110 7.60 -4.87 -3.74
N LEU A 111 6.89 -5.15 -2.64
CA LEU A 111 5.43 -5.18 -2.64
C LEU A 111 4.83 -3.80 -2.95
N ALA A 112 5.46 -2.71 -2.48
CA ALA A 112 5.00 -1.35 -2.76
C ALA A 112 5.22 -0.97 -4.23
N ASP A 113 6.37 -1.32 -4.79
CA ASP A 113 6.70 -1.10 -6.19
C ASP A 113 5.79 -1.92 -7.11
N TRP A 114 5.57 -3.18 -6.75
CA TRP A 114 4.65 -4.03 -7.46
C TRP A 114 3.22 -3.46 -7.42
N ALA A 115 2.70 -3.07 -6.25
CA ALA A 115 1.37 -2.52 -6.08
C ALA A 115 1.19 -1.18 -6.83
N GLN A 116 2.27 -0.38 -6.94
CA GLN A 116 2.26 0.85 -7.72
C GLN A 116 2.17 0.58 -9.23
N ARG A 117 2.84 -0.45 -9.74
CA ARG A 117 2.85 -0.82 -11.17
C ARG A 117 1.59 -1.56 -11.61
N ARG A 118 1.07 -2.47 -10.79
CA ARG A 118 -0.10 -3.33 -11.10
C ARG A 118 -1.42 -2.70 -10.70
N ARG A 119 -1.91 -1.73 -11.51
CA ARG A 119 -3.15 -0.97 -11.24
C ARG A 119 -4.36 -1.44 -12.02
N THR A 120 -4.14 -2.13 -13.12
CA THR A 120 -5.17 -2.61 -14.05
C THR A 120 -4.82 -4.03 -14.50
N GLY A 121 -5.82 -4.80 -14.92
CA GLY A 121 -5.61 -6.17 -15.39
C GLY A 121 -5.16 -7.12 -14.28
N TRP A 122 -5.61 -6.89 -13.05
CA TRP A 122 -5.32 -7.74 -11.93
C TRP A 122 -6.38 -8.83 -11.77
N ASP A 123 -5.94 -10.07 -11.81
CA ASP A 123 -6.76 -11.23 -11.46
C ASP A 123 -6.42 -11.67 -10.04
N PRO A 124 -7.38 -11.64 -9.10
CA PRO A 124 -7.13 -12.04 -7.73
C PRO A 124 -6.83 -13.53 -7.64
N TRP A 125 -5.89 -13.87 -6.77
CA TRP A 125 -5.56 -15.25 -6.49
C TRP A 125 -6.64 -15.93 -5.63
N PRO A 126 -6.76 -17.26 -5.69
CA PRO A 126 -7.62 -18.00 -4.78
C PRO A 126 -7.26 -17.71 -3.32
N VAL A 127 -8.28 -17.61 -2.48
CA VAL A 127 -8.08 -17.36 -1.05
C VAL A 127 -7.83 -18.68 -0.29
N LYS A 128 -6.89 -18.66 0.65
CA LYS A 128 -6.73 -19.74 1.61
C LYS A 128 -7.92 -19.73 2.57
N ARG A 129 -8.67 -20.82 2.65
CA ARG A 129 -9.79 -20.93 3.58
C ARG A 129 -9.29 -21.38 4.96
N ALA A 130 -9.65 -20.65 6.01
CA ALA A 130 -9.42 -20.99 7.39
C ALA A 130 -10.76 -20.96 8.14
N TRP A 131 -10.90 -21.77 9.18
CA TRP A 131 -12.08 -21.81 10.04
C TRP A 131 -11.76 -21.08 11.35
N VAL A 132 -12.57 -20.10 11.69
CA VAL A 132 -12.38 -19.28 12.90
C VAL A 132 -13.52 -19.54 13.87
N PRO A 133 -13.22 -19.85 15.15
CA PRO A 133 -14.25 -20.04 16.15
C PRO A 133 -15.10 -18.78 16.32
N LYS A 134 -16.39 -18.99 16.51
CA LYS A 134 -17.36 -17.96 16.83
C LYS A 134 -17.95 -18.24 18.22
N THR A 135 -18.44 -17.20 18.90
CA THR A 135 -19.18 -17.34 20.16
C THR A 135 -20.30 -18.37 19.99
N GLY A 136 -20.40 -19.34 20.91
CA GLY A 136 -21.40 -20.42 20.86
C GLY A 136 -20.94 -21.68 20.12
N GLY A 137 -19.60 -21.93 20.00
CA GLY A 137 -19.04 -23.18 19.50
C GLY A 137 -19.14 -23.38 17.98
N ARG A 138 -19.74 -22.44 17.24
CA ARG A 138 -19.82 -22.46 15.78
C ARG A 138 -18.51 -22.00 15.15
N GLN A 139 -18.21 -22.47 13.94
CA GLN A 139 -17.07 -21.99 13.15
C GLN A 139 -17.58 -21.17 11.96
N ARG A 140 -16.81 -20.14 11.58
CA ARG A 140 -17.05 -19.38 10.34
C ARG A 140 -15.88 -19.54 9.39
N PRO A 141 -16.13 -19.70 8.08
CA PRO A 141 -15.07 -19.68 7.11
C PRO A 141 -14.51 -18.26 6.97
N LEU A 142 -13.19 -18.14 6.93
CA LEU A 142 -12.45 -16.93 6.64
C LEU A 142 -11.60 -17.16 5.40
N GLY A 143 -11.75 -16.31 4.38
CA GLY A 143 -10.88 -16.29 3.22
C GLY A 143 -9.67 -15.42 3.48
N ILE A 144 -8.48 -15.98 3.38
CA ILE A 144 -7.21 -15.28 3.57
C ILE A 144 -6.59 -15.03 2.19
N PRO A 145 -6.65 -13.79 1.65
CA PRO A 145 -6.03 -13.48 0.36
C PRO A 145 -4.50 -13.49 0.47
N VAL A 146 -3.81 -13.62 -0.66
CA VAL A 146 -2.36 -13.44 -0.76
C VAL A 146 -1.98 -11.98 -0.44
N MET A 147 -0.72 -11.74 -0.07
CA MET A 147 -0.25 -10.43 0.37
C MET A 147 -0.40 -9.38 -0.74
N ARG A 148 -0.19 -9.78 -2.00
CA ARG A 148 -0.39 -8.90 -3.17
C ARG A 148 -1.83 -8.41 -3.31
N ASP A 149 -2.81 -9.30 -3.15
CA ASP A 149 -4.23 -8.94 -3.19
C ASP A 149 -4.61 -7.98 -2.07
N ARG A 150 -4.12 -8.25 -0.85
CA ARG A 150 -4.35 -7.34 0.29
C ARG A 150 -3.79 -5.96 0.04
N ALA A 151 -2.58 -5.86 -0.55
CA ALA A 151 -1.97 -4.58 -0.89
C ALA A 151 -2.82 -3.82 -1.92
N LEU A 152 -3.29 -4.46 -2.99
CA LEU A 152 -4.15 -3.82 -3.99
C LEU A 152 -5.53 -3.46 -3.44
N GLN A 153 -6.12 -4.30 -2.60
CA GLN A 153 -7.34 -3.97 -1.88
C GLN A 153 -7.15 -2.72 -1.02
N ALA A 154 -6.02 -2.62 -0.28
CA ALA A 154 -5.71 -1.46 0.54
C ALA A 154 -5.47 -0.19 -0.29
N VAL A 155 -4.79 -0.28 -1.45
CA VAL A 155 -4.63 0.83 -2.41
C VAL A 155 -5.99 1.31 -2.91
N SER A 156 -6.89 0.38 -3.22
CA SER A 156 -8.21 0.66 -3.77
C SER A 156 -9.20 1.19 -2.71
N TRP A 157 -9.03 0.79 -1.45
CA TRP A 157 -9.90 1.18 -0.35
C TRP A 157 -9.97 2.70 -0.15
N VAL A 158 -8.88 3.41 -0.39
CA VAL A 158 -8.83 4.87 -0.34
C VAL A 158 -9.76 5.53 -1.37
N ARG A 159 -10.01 4.86 -2.50
CA ARG A 159 -10.95 5.31 -3.53
C ARG A 159 -12.41 5.24 -3.06
N TRP A 160 -12.73 4.23 -2.22
CA TRP A 160 -14.12 3.92 -1.87
C TRP A 160 -14.66 4.75 -0.69
N ASN A 161 -13.80 5.27 0.19
CA ASN A 161 -14.23 6.08 1.34
C ASN A 161 -14.65 7.49 0.90
N ARG A 162 -15.69 7.51 0.03
CA ARG A 162 -16.18 8.66 -0.73
C ARG A 162 -16.94 9.67 0.14
N ASN A 163 -17.42 9.24 1.30
CA ASN A 163 -18.43 10.02 2.02
C ASN A 163 -17.90 10.49 3.35
N GLY A 164 -16.82 11.20 3.48
CA GLY A 164 -16.47 11.97 4.68
C GLY A 164 -17.34 11.78 5.92
N ARG A 165 -17.98 10.62 6.09
CA ARG A 165 -18.70 10.30 7.30
C ARG A 165 -17.69 10.31 8.43
N ARG A 166 -17.69 11.39 9.15
CA ARG A 166 -17.28 11.36 10.54
C ARG A 166 -18.17 10.30 11.18
N GLY A 167 -17.60 9.29 11.67
CA GLY A 167 -18.35 8.26 12.35
C GLY A 167 -17.72 6.94 12.05
N SER A 168 -16.86 6.50 12.94
CA SER A 168 -16.91 5.21 13.58
C SER A 168 -17.66 4.14 12.77
N SER A 169 -17.18 3.83 11.58
CA SER A 169 -17.24 2.45 11.16
C SER A 169 -15.91 1.86 11.59
N PRO A 170 -15.89 0.87 12.48
CA PRO A 170 -14.68 0.15 12.78
C PRO A 170 -14.15 -0.38 11.46
N ASP A 171 -12.87 -0.19 11.25
CA ASP A 171 -12.12 -0.76 10.14
C ASP A 171 -12.54 -2.24 10.04
N PRO A 172 -13.07 -2.74 8.93
CA PRO A 172 -13.47 -4.14 8.82
C PRO A 172 -12.32 -5.12 9.09
N MET A 173 -11.10 -4.58 9.21
CA MET A 173 -9.90 -5.33 9.58
C MET A 173 -9.48 -5.14 11.05
N ASP A 174 -10.15 -4.28 11.83
CA ASP A 174 -9.82 -4.01 13.24
C ASP A 174 -10.74 -4.76 14.23
N SER A 175 -11.41 -5.81 13.81
CA SER A 175 -12.24 -6.66 14.67
C SER A 175 -11.45 -7.51 15.68
N GLY A 176 -10.20 -7.12 15.98
CA GLY A 176 -9.33 -7.79 16.95
C GLY A 176 -9.20 -7.10 18.32
N ARG A 177 -9.86 -5.95 18.54
CA ARG A 177 -9.68 -5.23 19.80
C ARG A 177 -10.99 -4.69 20.33
N ALA A 178 -11.73 -5.51 21.03
CA ALA A 178 -12.60 -5.15 22.16
C ALA A 178 -13.39 -6.36 22.63
N VAL A 179 -12.96 -7.07 23.64
CA VAL A 179 -13.80 -7.45 24.77
C VAL A 179 -12.91 -7.50 26.00
N ALA A 180 -12.67 -6.37 26.62
CA ALA A 180 -12.38 -6.35 28.04
C ALA A 180 -13.70 -6.30 28.77
N ALA A 181 -14.02 -7.40 29.43
CA ALA A 181 -15.21 -7.60 30.21
C ALA A 181 -15.34 -6.57 31.34
N THR A 182 -16.38 -5.76 31.29
CA THR A 182 -16.88 -5.06 32.49
C THR A 182 -17.76 -6.03 33.24
N THR A 183 -17.20 -6.73 34.19
CA THR A 183 -17.94 -7.47 35.21
C THR A 183 -18.58 -6.43 36.14
N ARG A 184 -19.83 -6.11 35.91
CA ARG A 184 -20.67 -5.42 36.92
C ARG A 184 -21.18 -6.45 37.90
N SER A 185 -20.60 -6.44 39.10
CA SER A 185 -21.16 -7.09 40.28
C SER A 185 -22.51 -6.47 40.59
N ARG A 186 -23.54 -7.29 40.69
CA ARG A 186 -24.83 -6.94 41.26
C ARG A 186 -24.72 -7.02 42.78
N PRO A 187 -25.19 -6.04 43.56
CA PRO A 187 -25.38 -6.20 44.98
C PRO A 187 -26.68 -7.03 45.26
N SER A 188 -26.53 -7.97 46.17
CA SER A 188 -27.61 -8.72 46.76
C SER A 188 -28.39 -7.83 47.71
N SER A 189 -29.71 -7.90 47.65
CA SER A 189 -30.62 -7.58 48.72
C SER A 189 -31.77 -8.59 48.66
#